data_f60d8b4e6ca0924a6105bb7c9cb0576a
#
_entry.id   f60d8b4e6ca0924a6105bb7c9cb0576a
#
_cell.length_a   1.000
_cell.length_b   1.000
_cell.length_c   1.000
_cell.angle_alpha   90.00
_cell.angle_beta   90.00
_cell.angle_gamma   90.00
#
_symmetry.space_group_name_H-M   'P 1'
#
loop_
_entity.id
_entity.type
_entity.pdbx_description
1 polymer ?
#
loop_
_entity_poly.entity_id
_entity_poly.type
_entity_poly.pdbx_seq_one_letter_code
_entity_poly.pdbx_strand_id
1 'polypeptide(L)'
;MTEMFRMDEAQPRLLDETGQGVIGAALDRPEGRLKTAGHARYAAEVKIPGMAEGVLVRATVARGRVLEIDEASIRGLPGVLGVWGGETFLRNPAQGMAGEAPVQPLPRIDYHGQPVAVVVAETFEQARDAAARLRVLYEPEAAETDPDAVQELETDDDNSPVFGDLDGAMHDAAHSVDVRYTTPGQVSAAMEPHASV
;
A
#
# COMPACT_ATOMS: atom_id res chain seq x y z
N MET A 1 17.24 34.39 28.16
CA MET A 1 17.63 33.19 28.94
C MET A 1 17.33 31.98 28.07
N THR A 2 18.36 31.38 27.53
CA THR A 2 18.19 30.21 26.66
C THR A 2 17.86 29.02 27.57
N GLU A 3 16.60 28.59 27.59
CA GLU A 3 16.24 27.31 28.16
C GLU A 3 16.91 26.23 27.29
N MET A 4 18.03 25.72 27.78
CA MET A 4 18.64 24.53 27.20
C MET A 4 17.64 23.38 27.42
N PHE A 5 17.22 22.74 26.36
CA PHE A 5 16.51 21.46 26.40
C PHE A 5 17.36 20.50 27.22
N ARG A 6 16.98 20.25 28.45
CA ARG A 6 17.60 19.28 29.33
C ARG A 6 16.74 18.04 29.26
N MET A 7 17.24 17.00 28.63
CA MET A 7 16.61 15.68 28.77
C MET A 7 16.76 15.29 30.24
N ASP A 8 15.63 14.96 30.88
CA ASP A 8 15.65 14.42 32.23
C ASP A 8 16.52 13.15 32.25
N GLU A 9 17.25 12.93 33.33
CA GLU A 9 17.97 11.67 33.50
C GLU A 9 16.97 10.51 33.38
N ALA A 10 17.32 9.55 32.54
CA ALA A 10 16.50 8.37 32.35
C ALA A 10 16.31 7.66 33.68
N GLN A 11 15.07 7.60 34.17
CA GLN A 11 14.74 6.82 35.36
C GLN A 11 14.92 5.34 35.04
N PRO A 12 15.52 4.55 35.96
CA PRO A 12 15.60 3.10 35.78
C PRO A 12 14.19 2.54 35.58
N ARG A 13 14.01 1.78 34.51
CA ARG A 13 12.74 1.10 34.29
C ARG A 13 12.75 -0.22 35.05
N LEU A 14 11.59 -0.64 35.54
CA LEU A 14 11.43 -1.92 36.22
C LEU A 14 12.04 -3.10 35.43
N LEU A 15 11.98 -3.00 34.09
CA LEU A 15 12.55 -4.02 33.17
C LEU A 15 14.11 -4.00 33.16
N ASP A 16 14.75 -2.91 33.55
CA ASP A 16 16.21 -2.83 33.62
C ASP A 16 16.73 -3.49 34.91
N GLU A 17 15.88 -3.52 35.94
CA GLU A 17 16.21 -4.10 37.25
C GLU A 17 15.81 -5.57 37.36
N THR A 18 14.86 -6.02 36.54
CA THR A 18 14.32 -7.39 36.58
C THR A 18 14.88 -8.23 35.43
N GLY A 19 15.75 -9.14 35.73
CA GLY A 19 16.25 -10.11 34.74
C GLY A 19 15.13 -10.98 34.22
N GLN A 20 14.59 -10.68 33.03
CA GLN A 20 13.49 -11.42 32.43
C GLN A 20 13.92 -12.66 31.65
N GLY A 21 15.21 -12.90 31.51
CA GLY A 21 15.74 -14.06 30.77
C GLY A 21 15.60 -13.98 29.27
N VAL A 22 14.85 -12.99 28.76
CA VAL A 22 14.59 -12.76 27.31
C VAL A 22 15.23 -11.46 26.83
N ILE A 23 15.02 -10.36 27.60
CA ILE A 23 15.58 -9.05 27.24
C ILE A 23 17.10 -9.08 27.38
N GLY A 24 17.81 -8.73 26.31
CA GLY A 24 19.27 -8.75 26.25
C GLY A 24 19.86 -10.15 26.00
N ALA A 25 19.05 -11.20 25.94
CA ALA A 25 19.53 -12.52 25.55
C ALA A 25 19.76 -12.62 24.04
N ALA A 26 20.81 -13.28 23.61
CA ALA A 26 21.07 -13.57 22.20
C ALA A 26 20.16 -14.71 21.72
N LEU A 27 18.89 -14.40 21.48
CA LEU A 27 17.92 -15.38 20.98
C LEU A 27 17.95 -15.41 19.46
N ASP A 28 18.01 -16.62 18.92
CA ASP A 28 17.83 -16.84 17.50
C ASP A 28 16.39 -16.47 17.06
N ARG A 29 16.27 -15.93 15.86
CA ARG A 29 14.95 -15.69 15.26
C ARG A 29 14.21 -17.04 15.13
N PRO A 30 12.97 -17.17 15.64
CA PRO A 30 12.23 -18.45 15.63
C PRO A 30 12.12 -19.07 14.23
N GLU A 31 11.86 -18.25 13.20
CA GLU A 31 11.70 -18.70 11.81
C GLU A 31 13.04 -18.72 11.04
N GLY A 32 14.15 -18.36 11.65
CA GLY A 32 15.43 -18.19 10.97
C GLY A 32 15.86 -19.44 10.20
N ARG A 33 15.74 -20.61 10.81
CA ARG A 33 16.07 -21.90 10.19
C ARG A 33 15.14 -22.24 9.03
N LEU A 34 13.84 -21.97 9.15
CA LEU A 34 12.87 -22.19 8.08
C LEU A 34 13.18 -21.31 6.87
N LYS A 35 13.55 -20.04 7.11
CA LYS A 35 13.91 -19.09 6.04
C LYS A 35 15.19 -19.50 5.33
N THR A 36 16.24 -19.82 6.06
CA THR A 36 17.53 -20.23 5.48
C THR A 36 17.46 -21.56 4.75
N ALA A 37 16.55 -22.45 5.14
CA ALA A 37 16.31 -23.74 4.50
C ALA A 37 15.29 -23.68 3.33
N GLY A 38 14.71 -22.50 3.05
CA GLY A 38 13.66 -22.35 2.02
C GLY A 38 12.33 -23.04 2.37
N HIS A 39 12.06 -23.27 3.65
CA HIS A 39 10.83 -23.90 4.13
C HIS A 39 9.81 -22.94 4.73
N ALA A 40 10.18 -21.67 4.92
CA ALA A 40 9.24 -20.63 5.30
C ALA A 40 8.30 -20.33 4.12
N ARG A 41 7.00 -20.29 4.39
CA ARG A 41 5.98 -20.09 3.36
C ARG A 41 5.34 -18.72 3.49
N TYR A 42 5.06 -18.09 2.36
CA TYR A 42 4.23 -16.90 2.25
C TYR A 42 2.75 -17.27 2.08
N ALA A 43 1.85 -16.30 2.28
CA ALA A 43 0.41 -16.51 2.10
C ALA A 43 0.07 -17.04 0.70
N ALA A 44 0.73 -16.54 -0.35
CA ALA A 44 0.55 -17.01 -1.73
C ALA A 44 0.92 -18.49 -1.97
N GLU A 45 1.66 -19.12 -1.04
CA GLU A 45 2.12 -20.51 -1.16
C GLU A 45 1.22 -21.51 -0.41
N VAL A 46 0.18 -21.02 0.27
CA VAL A 46 -0.81 -21.86 0.94
C VAL A 46 -1.64 -22.59 -0.12
N LYS A 47 -1.74 -23.91 0.00
CA LYS A 47 -2.54 -24.75 -0.91
C LYS A 47 -3.56 -25.53 -0.11
N ILE A 48 -4.83 -25.34 -0.46
CA ILE A 48 -5.98 -26.04 0.14
C ILE A 48 -6.68 -26.84 -0.96
N PRO A 49 -7.02 -28.10 -0.74
CA PRO A 49 -7.75 -28.90 -1.75
C PRO A 49 -9.06 -28.21 -2.16
N GLY A 50 -9.27 -28.05 -3.47
CA GLY A 50 -10.45 -27.39 -4.02
C GLY A 50 -10.45 -25.86 -3.88
N MET A 51 -9.33 -25.24 -3.52
CA MET A 51 -9.18 -23.80 -3.49
C MET A 51 -9.29 -23.22 -4.91
N ALA A 52 -10.10 -22.17 -5.05
CA ALA A 52 -10.13 -21.38 -6.26
C ALA A 52 -9.09 -20.24 -6.19
N GLU A 53 -8.58 -19.86 -7.33
CA GLU A 53 -7.55 -18.81 -7.46
C GLU A 53 -8.16 -17.54 -8.05
N GLY A 54 -7.93 -16.41 -7.40
CA GLY A 54 -8.41 -15.09 -7.84
C GLY A 54 -7.28 -14.22 -8.36
N VAL A 55 -7.48 -13.57 -9.52
CA VAL A 55 -6.54 -12.61 -10.09
C VAL A 55 -7.23 -11.28 -10.35
N LEU A 56 -6.61 -10.21 -9.87
CA LEU A 56 -7.10 -8.84 -10.06
C LEU A 56 -6.96 -8.40 -11.51
N VAL A 57 -8.03 -7.88 -12.07
CA VAL A 57 -8.03 -7.11 -13.32
C VAL A 57 -7.82 -5.65 -12.97
N ARG A 58 -6.84 -5.03 -13.60
CA ARG A 58 -6.40 -3.67 -13.28
C ARG A 58 -6.70 -2.73 -14.44
N ALA A 59 -7.06 -1.48 -14.10
CA ALA A 59 -7.29 -0.43 -15.10
C ALA A 59 -6.05 -0.18 -15.96
N THR A 60 -6.28 -0.06 -17.27
CA THR A 60 -5.25 0.25 -18.27
C THR A 60 -5.22 1.73 -18.65
N VAL A 61 -6.14 2.52 -18.11
CA VAL A 61 -6.18 3.98 -18.26
C VAL A 61 -5.72 4.65 -16.96
N ALA A 62 -5.10 5.81 -17.06
CA ALA A 62 -4.62 6.56 -15.91
C ALA A 62 -5.72 7.32 -15.17
N ARG A 63 -6.76 7.73 -15.90
CA ARG A 63 -7.97 8.37 -15.37
C ARG A 63 -9.14 8.11 -16.30
N GLY A 64 -10.35 8.04 -15.75
CA GLY A 64 -11.56 7.86 -16.54
C GLY A 64 -12.64 7.07 -15.82
N ARG A 65 -13.41 6.31 -16.59
CA ARG A 65 -14.53 5.51 -16.08
C ARG A 65 -14.56 4.14 -16.74
N VAL A 66 -14.95 3.12 -15.97
CA VAL A 66 -15.36 1.83 -16.53
C VAL A 66 -16.76 1.97 -17.10
N LEU A 67 -16.93 1.68 -18.37
CA LEU A 67 -18.24 1.65 -19.04
C LEU A 67 -18.84 0.25 -19.00
N GLU A 68 -18.02 -0.78 -19.21
CA GLU A 68 -18.46 -2.17 -19.27
C GLU A 68 -17.34 -3.12 -18.87
N ILE A 69 -17.70 -4.19 -18.18
CA ILE A 69 -16.87 -5.38 -17.96
C ILE A 69 -17.52 -6.52 -18.74
N ASP A 70 -16.96 -6.85 -19.91
CA ASP A 70 -17.51 -7.88 -20.80
C ASP A 70 -17.14 -9.28 -20.32
N GLU A 71 -17.88 -9.80 -19.35
CA GLU A 71 -17.72 -11.16 -18.82
C GLU A 71 -17.87 -12.24 -19.91
N ALA A 72 -18.64 -11.97 -20.97
CA ALA A 72 -18.84 -12.92 -22.06
C ALA A 72 -17.53 -13.21 -22.82
N SER A 73 -16.58 -12.28 -22.79
CA SER A 73 -15.26 -12.43 -23.44
C SER A 73 -14.44 -13.61 -22.89
N ILE A 74 -14.72 -14.07 -21.67
CA ILE A 74 -13.97 -15.15 -21.00
C ILE A 74 -14.84 -16.32 -20.54
N ARG A 75 -16.15 -16.23 -20.68
CA ARG A 75 -17.11 -17.24 -20.17
C ARG A 75 -16.83 -18.66 -20.64
N GLY A 76 -16.27 -18.86 -21.81
CA GLY A 76 -15.99 -20.18 -22.41
C GLY A 76 -14.58 -20.69 -22.13
N LEU A 77 -13.74 -19.98 -21.38
CA LEU A 77 -12.39 -20.40 -21.09
C LEU A 77 -12.37 -21.53 -20.06
N PRO A 78 -11.51 -22.53 -20.21
CA PRO A 78 -11.42 -23.67 -19.31
C PRO A 78 -11.11 -23.22 -17.86
N GLY A 79 -11.84 -23.78 -16.90
CA GLY A 79 -11.61 -23.57 -15.47
C GLY A 79 -12.04 -22.21 -14.93
N VAL A 80 -12.58 -21.30 -15.75
CA VAL A 80 -13.10 -20.02 -15.28
C VAL A 80 -14.39 -20.25 -14.51
N LEU A 81 -14.41 -19.78 -13.25
CA LEU A 81 -15.55 -19.91 -12.35
C LEU A 81 -16.42 -18.65 -12.36
N GLY A 82 -15.83 -17.47 -12.55
CA GLY A 82 -16.59 -16.23 -12.64
C GLY A 82 -15.73 -14.97 -12.61
N VAL A 83 -16.45 -13.85 -12.73
CA VAL A 83 -15.90 -12.50 -12.62
C VAL A 83 -16.68 -11.73 -11.57
N TRP A 84 -16.01 -11.02 -10.73
CA TRP A 84 -16.60 -10.11 -9.74
C TRP A 84 -16.01 -8.72 -9.92
N GLY A 85 -16.85 -7.72 -10.00
CA GLY A 85 -16.40 -6.34 -10.19
C GLY A 85 -17.52 -5.33 -9.89
N GLY A 86 -17.23 -4.06 -10.06
CA GLY A 86 -18.19 -2.99 -9.84
C GLY A 86 -18.64 -2.88 -8.38
N GLU A 87 -19.95 -2.81 -8.17
CA GLU A 87 -20.55 -2.63 -6.84
C GLU A 87 -20.39 -3.85 -5.92
N THR A 88 -19.99 -5.00 -6.45
CA THR A 88 -19.77 -6.22 -5.66
C THR A 88 -18.49 -6.20 -4.85
N PHE A 89 -17.59 -5.25 -5.07
CA PHE A 89 -16.42 -5.08 -4.22
C PHE A 89 -16.84 -4.60 -2.83
N LEU A 90 -16.64 -5.47 -1.83
CA LEU A 90 -16.82 -5.09 -0.44
C LEU A 90 -15.69 -4.14 -0.01
N ARG A 91 -16.07 -3.11 0.73
CA ARG A 91 -15.11 -2.18 1.33
C ARG A 91 -14.70 -2.70 2.69
N ASN A 92 -13.43 -2.93 2.89
CA ASN A 92 -12.92 -3.17 4.22
C ASN A 92 -12.81 -1.83 4.97
N PRO A 93 -13.05 -1.82 6.29
CA PRO A 93 -12.78 -0.65 7.10
C PRO A 93 -11.28 -0.32 7.07
N ALA A 94 -10.95 0.92 7.35
CA ALA A 94 -9.56 1.34 7.51
C ALA A 94 -8.87 0.51 8.58
N GLN A 95 -7.60 0.20 8.36
CA GLN A 95 -6.78 -0.60 9.27
C GLN A 95 -5.45 0.09 9.56
N GLY A 96 -4.89 -0.21 10.70
CA GLY A 96 -3.62 0.36 11.13
C GLY A 96 -3.73 1.85 11.44
N MET A 97 -2.83 2.64 10.90
CA MET A 97 -2.78 4.09 11.12
C MET A 97 -3.68 4.90 10.17
N ALA A 98 -4.35 4.26 9.22
CA ALA A 98 -5.26 4.94 8.31
C ALA A 98 -6.55 5.33 9.04
N GLY A 99 -6.95 6.58 9.01
CA GLY A 99 -8.20 7.08 9.58
C GLY A 99 -9.41 6.56 8.83
N GLU A 100 -9.31 6.47 7.51
CA GLU A 100 -10.35 5.98 6.61
C GLU A 100 -9.79 5.02 5.57
N ALA A 101 -10.56 4.01 5.18
CA ALA A 101 -10.20 3.17 4.04
C ALA A 101 -10.40 3.96 2.75
N PRO A 102 -9.43 3.94 1.82
CA PRO A 102 -9.61 4.55 0.52
C PRO A 102 -10.86 3.99 -0.15
N VAL A 103 -11.75 4.88 -0.53
CA VAL A 103 -12.94 4.52 -1.30
C VAL A 103 -12.49 4.34 -2.75
N GLN A 104 -12.65 3.14 -3.31
CA GLN A 104 -12.51 2.95 -4.74
C GLN A 104 -13.88 3.26 -5.38
N PRO A 105 -14.04 4.42 -6.01
CA PRO A 105 -15.33 4.87 -6.50
C PRO A 105 -15.61 4.30 -7.89
N LEU A 106 -15.68 2.96 -8.02
CA LEU A 106 -16.15 2.39 -9.28
C LEU A 106 -17.56 2.95 -9.60
N PRO A 107 -17.80 3.34 -10.84
CA PRO A 107 -17.00 3.07 -12.06
C PRO A 107 -15.81 4.00 -12.31
N ARG A 108 -15.46 4.92 -11.43
CA ARG A 108 -14.39 5.90 -11.63
C ARG A 108 -13.01 5.27 -11.49
N ILE A 109 -12.09 5.69 -12.36
CA ILE A 109 -10.68 5.33 -12.33
C ILE A 109 -9.87 6.58 -12.02
N ASP A 110 -9.10 6.53 -10.95
CA ASP A 110 -8.27 7.63 -10.47
C ASP A 110 -6.78 7.43 -10.79
N TYR A 111 -6.35 6.18 -11.04
CA TYR A 111 -4.95 5.88 -11.38
C TYR A 111 -4.82 4.60 -12.21
N HIS A 112 -3.75 4.53 -13.02
CA HIS A 112 -3.40 3.34 -13.77
C HIS A 112 -3.07 2.16 -12.84
N GLY A 113 -3.67 1.01 -13.10
CA GLY A 113 -3.51 -0.17 -12.26
C GLY A 113 -4.52 -0.31 -11.12
N GLN A 114 -5.48 0.61 -10.98
CA GLN A 114 -6.59 0.49 -10.03
C GLN A 114 -7.35 -0.82 -10.28
N PRO A 115 -7.62 -1.64 -9.24
CA PRO A 115 -8.42 -2.85 -9.39
C PRO A 115 -9.83 -2.53 -9.87
N VAL A 116 -10.31 -3.23 -10.91
CA VAL A 116 -11.66 -3.04 -11.48
C VAL A 116 -12.51 -4.30 -11.43
N ALA A 117 -11.86 -5.46 -11.40
CA ALA A 117 -12.52 -6.75 -11.27
C ALA A 117 -11.58 -7.80 -10.67
N VAL A 118 -12.15 -8.93 -10.28
CA VAL A 118 -11.42 -10.17 -9.94
C VAL A 118 -11.95 -11.27 -10.84
N VAL A 119 -11.07 -11.96 -11.51
CA VAL A 119 -11.37 -13.21 -12.21
C VAL A 119 -11.01 -14.37 -11.30
N VAL A 120 -11.91 -15.29 -11.13
CA VAL A 120 -11.72 -16.50 -10.33
C VAL A 120 -11.76 -17.73 -11.23
N ALA A 121 -10.79 -18.63 -11.05
CA ALA A 121 -10.69 -19.87 -11.78
C ALA A 121 -10.18 -21.01 -10.88
N GLU A 122 -10.17 -22.24 -11.41
CA GLU A 122 -9.72 -23.44 -10.70
C GLU A 122 -8.20 -23.43 -10.43
N THR A 123 -7.41 -22.76 -11.28
CA THR A 123 -5.97 -22.60 -11.10
C THR A 123 -5.53 -21.16 -11.32
N PHE A 124 -4.39 -20.80 -10.75
CA PHE A 124 -3.80 -19.46 -10.91
C PHE A 124 -3.52 -19.12 -12.38
N GLU A 125 -3.01 -20.08 -13.17
CA GLU A 125 -2.70 -19.87 -14.58
C GLU A 125 -3.97 -19.59 -15.39
N GLN A 126 -5.05 -20.32 -15.12
CA GLN A 126 -6.36 -20.09 -15.76
C GLN A 126 -6.92 -18.72 -15.37
N ALA A 127 -6.88 -18.36 -14.08
CA ALA A 127 -7.34 -17.05 -13.61
C ALA A 127 -6.53 -15.92 -14.25
N ARG A 128 -5.21 -16.08 -14.34
CA ARG A 128 -4.30 -15.10 -14.96
C ARG A 128 -4.54 -14.93 -16.46
N ASP A 129 -4.67 -16.03 -17.19
CA ASP A 129 -4.97 -15.99 -18.63
C ASP A 129 -6.33 -15.35 -18.88
N ALA A 130 -7.34 -15.73 -18.13
CA ALA A 130 -8.67 -15.15 -18.24
C ALA A 130 -8.70 -13.66 -17.86
N ALA A 131 -7.99 -13.26 -16.80
CA ALA A 131 -7.88 -11.85 -16.43
C ALA A 131 -7.21 -11.01 -17.52
N ALA A 132 -6.19 -11.55 -18.21
CA ALA A 132 -5.53 -10.88 -19.33
C ALA A 132 -6.42 -10.75 -20.57
N ARG A 133 -7.40 -11.65 -20.74
CA ARG A 133 -8.33 -11.66 -21.89
C ARG A 133 -9.65 -10.95 -21.61
N LEU A 134 -9.98 -10.69 -20.34
CA LEU A 134 -11.20 -9.98 -19.98
C LEU A 134 -11.22 -8.62 -20.65
N ARG A 135 -12.24 -8.37 -21.44
CA ARG A 135 -12.43 -7.07 -22.07
C ARG A 135 -13.11 -6.11 -21.10
N VAL A 136 -12.44 -5.00 -20.85
CA VAL A 136 -12.99 -3.88 -20.09
C VAL A 136 -13.03 -2.66 -21.00
N LEU A 137 -14.19 -2.06 -21.14
CA LEU A 137 -14.38 -0.83 -21.91
C LEU A 137 -14.26 0.36 -20.99
N TYR A 138 -13.38 1.28 -21.34
CA TYR A 138 -13.14 2.52 -20.59
C TYR A 138 -13.55 3.75 -21.40
N GLU A 139 -13.97 4.77 -20.69
CA GLU A 139 -14.01 6.16 -21.16
C GLU A 139 -12.84 6.90 -20.53
N PRO A 140 -11.72 7.09 -21.25
CA PRO A 140 -10.54 7.73 -20.69
C PRO A 140 -10.74 9.23 -20.53
N GLU A 141 -10.13 9.80 -19.49
CA GLU A 141 -10.06 11.24 -19.23
C GLU A 141 -8.60 11.69 -19.23
N ALA A 142 -8.38 13.01 -19.38
CA ALA A 142 -7.05 13.58 -19.22
C ALA A 142 -6.55 13.35 -17.79
N ALA A 143 -5.34 12.81 -17.67
CA ALA A 143 -4.69 12.57 -16.39
C ALA A 143 -3.46 13.46 -16.25
N GLU A 144 -3.28 14.03 -15.06
CA GLU A 144 -2.01 14.65 -14.69
C GLU A 144 -1.09 13.58 -14.11
N THR A 145 0.07 13.40 -14.74
CA THR A 145 1.06 12.39 -14.35
C THR A 145 2.40 12.99 -13.99
N ASP A 146 2.53 14.32 -14.09
CA ASP A 146 3.72 15.04 -13.70
C ASP A 146 3.55 15.59 -12.27
N PRO A 147 4.28 15.08 -11.28
CA PRO A 147 4.20 15.58 -9.92
C PRO A 147 4.63 17.06 -9.80
N ASP A 148 5.45 17.55 -10.72
CA ASP A 148 5.90 18.95 -10.73
C ASP A 148 4.81 19.92 -11.24
N ALA A 149 3.77 19.42 -11.88
CA ALA A 149 2.60 20.21 -12.30
C ALA A 149 1.66 20.55 -11.15
N VAL A 150 1.79 19.90 -10.00
CA VAL A 150 1.01 20.18 -8.79
C VAL A 150 1.50 21.48 -8.18
N GLN A 151 0.68 22.54 -8.27
CA GLN A 151 1.05 23.88 -7.80
C GLN A 151 0.77 24.10 -6.31
N GLU A 152 -0.20 23.39 -5.75
CA GLU A 152 -0.54 23.48 -4.33
C GLU A 152 -0.38 22.09 -3.69
N LEU A 153 0.47 22.03 -2.67
CA LEU A 153 0.56 20.86 -1.80
C LEU A 153 -0.34 21.13 -0.60
N GLU A 154 -1.29 20.26 -0.36
CA GLU A 154 -2.00 20.25 0.91
C GLU A 154 -1.01 19.91 2.01
N THR A 155 -0.88 20.83 2.98
CA THR A 155 -0.10 20.55 4.19
C THR A 155 -1.04 20.04 5.27
N ASP A 156 -0.62 19.01 5.96
CA ASP A 156 -1.33 18.51 7.13
C ASP A 156 -0.86 19.30 8.36
N ASP A 157 -1.66 20.29 8.75
CA ASP A 157 -1.34 21.16 9.87
C ASP A 157 -1.24 20.39 11.20
N ASP A 158 -1.96 19.29 11.36
CA ASP A 158 -1.91 18.44 12.55
C ASP A 158 -0.56 17.71 12.69
N ASN A 159 0.13 17.47 11.58
CA ASN A 159 1.44 16.83 11.52
C ASN A 159 2.59 17.80 11.25
N SER A 160 2.33 19.10 11.27
CA SER A 160 3.32 20.17 11.06
C SER A 160 3.55 20.99 12.33
N PRO A 161 4.19 20.40 13.38
CA PRO A 161 4.37 21.11 14.63
C PRO A 161 5.30 22.32 14.42
N VAL A 162 4.86 23.48 14.86
CA VAL A 162 5.64 24.72 14.86
C VAL A 162 6.09 25.02 16.28
N PHE A 163 7.41 25.23 16.45
CA PHE A 163 8.00 25.59 17.72
C PHE A 163 8.75 26.92 17.62
N GLY A 164 8.45 27.82 18.54
CA GLY A 164 9.13 29.11 18.64
C GLY A 164 8.64 30.13 17.60
N ASP A 165 9.42 31.20 17.44
CA ASP A 165 9.22 32.26 16.45
C ASP A 165 10.15 32.03 15.26
N LEU A 166 9.67 31.33 14.23
CA LEU A 166 10.45 31.02 13.04
C LEU A 166 10.81 32.29 12.26
N ASP A 167 9.83 33.16 12.07
CA ASP A 167 10.01 34.35 11.24
C ASP A 167 11.00 35.33 11.87
N GLY A 168 10.91 35.53 13.20
CA GLY A 168 11.89 36.32 13.95
C GLY A 168 13.29 35.72 13.90
N ALA A 169 13.39 34.40 14.07
CA ALA A 169 14.68 33.71 14.01
C ALA A 169 15.33 33.79 12.62
N MET A 170 14.55 33.66 11.57
CA MET A 170 15.03 33.81 10.18
C MET A 170 15.43 35.25 9.87
N HIS A 171 14.70 36.24 10.38
CA HIS A 171 15.02 37.67 10.20
C HIS A 171 16.32 38.06 10.87
N ASP A 172 16.55 37.56 12.10
CA ASP A 172 17.73 37.89 12.92
C ASP A 172 18.95 37.02 12.64
N ALA A 173 18.82 36.01 11.78
CA ALA A 173 19.90 35.12 11.44
C ALA A 173 21.04 35.83 10.70
N ALA A 174 22.29 35.68 11.16
CA ALA A 174 23.45 36.22 10.49
C ALA A 174 23.72 35.62 9.10
N HIS A 175 23.25 34.38 8.91
CA HIS A 175 23.31 33.66 7.63
C HIS A 175 22.03 32.84 7.49
N SER A 176 21.41 32.85 6.30
CA SER A 176 20.28 32.03 5.96
C SER A 176 20.54 31.26 4.68
N VAL A 177 19.96 30.05 4.59
CA VAL A 177 20.01 29.20 3.40
C VAL A 177 18.59 28.75 3.11
N ASP A 178 18.12 29.03 1.90
CA ASP A 178 16.85 28.54 1.38
C ASP A 178 17.15 27.60 0.20
N VAL A 179 16.87 26.32 0.39
CA VAL A 179 17.16 25.27 -0.60
C VAL A 179 15.99 24.32 -0.72
N ARG A 180 15.74 23.83 -1.94
CA ARG A 180 14.78 22.79 -2.21
C ARG A 180 15.49 21.46 -2.43
N TYR A 181 15.12 20.45 -1.68
CA TYR A 181 15.52 19.08 -1.92
C TYR A 181 14.36 18.30 -2.55
N THR A 182 14.65 17.57 -3.62
CA THR A 182 13.65 16.73 -4.28
C THR A 182 14.06 15.28 -4.19
N THR A 183 13.14 14.43 -3.73
CA THR A 183 13.32 12.97 -3.72
C THR A 183 12.29 12.35 -4.63
N PRO A 184 12.67 11.43 -5.53
CA PRO A 184 11.70 10.73 -6.36
C PRO A 184 10.81 9.83 -5.49
N GLY A 185 9.58 9.61 -5.94
CA GLY A 185 8.69 8.62 -5.35
C GLY A 185 9.34 7.23 -5.37
N GLN A 186 9.31 6.54 -4.24
CA GLN A 186 9.88 5.21 -4.11
C GLN A 186 8.82 4.23 -3.62
N VAL A 187 8.85 3.03 -4.18
CA VAL A 187 7.98 1.91 -3.77
C VAL A 187 8.85 0.78 -3.26
N SER A 188 8.53 0.27 -2.07
CA SER A 188 9.19 -0.93 -1.56
C SER A 188 8.72 -2.15 -2.36
N ALA A 189 9.65 -2.78 -3.09
CA ALA A 189 9.39 -4.04 -3.76
C ALA A 189 9.54 -5.18 -2.74
N ALA A 190 8.46 -5.46 -2.00
CA ALA A 190 8.44 -6.54 -1.01
C ALA A 190 8.68 -7.90 -1.69
N MET A 191 9.54 -8.74 -1.08
CA MET A 191 9.75 -10.10 -1.56
C MET A 191 8.53 -10.99 -1.35
N GLU A 192 7.72 -10.71 -0.34
CA GLU A 192 6.46 -11.38 -0.11
C GLU A 192 5.37 -10.78 -1.00
N PRO A 193 4.79 -11.58 -1.94
CA PRO A 193 3.65 -11.14 -2.72
C PRO A 193 2.44 -10.88 -1.83
N HIS A 194 1.68 -9.83 -2.09
CA HIS A 194 0.40 -9.61 -1.43
C HIS A 194 -0.58 -10.70 -1.86
N ALA A 195 -1.05 -11.46 -0.90
CA ALA A 195 -2.04 -12.51 -1.09
C ALA A 195 -2.97 -12.62 0.12
N SER A 196 -4.17 -13.13 -0.11
CA SER A 196 -5.14 -13.49 0.92
C SER A 196 -5.66 -14.89 0.63
N VAL A 197 -5.84 -15.69 1.69
CA VAL A 197 -6.34 -17.07 1.62
C VAL A 197 -7.51 -17.24 2.57
#